data_9aba1126948d485d468ebd9391905559
#
_entry.id   9aba1126948d485d468ebd9391905559
#
_cell.length_a   1.000
_cell.length_b   1.000
_cell.length_c   1.000
_cell.angle_alpha   90.00
_cell.angle_beta   90.00
_cell.angle_gamma   90.00
#
_symmetry.space_group_name_H-M   'P 1'
#
loop_
_entity.id
_entity.type
_entity.pdbx_description
1 polymer ?
#
loop_
_entity_poly.entity_id
_entity_poly.type
_entity_poly.pdbx_seq_one_letter_code
_entity_poly.pdbx_strand_id
1 'polypeptide(L)'
;MLNFGKSVNRVVIPELSESAVLDSVRGAEYNHKLQQEYNLLESLDFYYNQNLDTHIEPWFASASLSQVPPFITSCVPRFAKARMMIYKETPNRIIAGETNQDYNNIAYKLNSKTKEFAELAWLLGRCYFKTIFNERKQRLEYEILPQVKEYYFHGETEPYGYSYEVENYDSTDKRFVFWSEERDGVDGMHFEFNTNGERFQVGNNESMINPYKINPICKVEFTKNSYDVTRSAMHIAIAMTEIALSVRFRLGQPVFTGIEDGQSKLSAGIDNAYILPEGASFSYVSPGGNLNELIESTKAMANQTAENNQLRIRWGDSGGNAPSGEALRILEIENLESRKSDEPIFREWEQERFKIDRTILETHNVMNLPDEYYVDFGEVSFPMSPQEERAWLDWKIANGVMTQRELLLYFNPDMSEEEINIKLGEVQLEREALQPQQPTFGGLRNLGTVG
;
A
#
# COMPACT_ATOMS: atom_id res chain seq x y z
N MET A 1 34.66 2.55 1.12
CA MET A 1 33.45 2.20 0.34
C MET A 1 32.83 0.98 0.99
N LEU A 2 31.77 1.14 1.74
CA LEU A 2 31.01 0.05 2.32
C LEU A 2 30.20 -0.59 1.17
N ASN A 3 30.53 -1.81 0.81
CA ASN A 3 29.74 -2.63 -0.10
C ASN A 3 28.41 -2.96 0.59
N PHE A 4 27.43 -2.08 0.50
CA PHE A 4 26.07 -2.37 0.88
C PHE A 4 25.51 -3.44 -0.07
N GLY A 5 25.34 -4.60 0.47
CA GLY A 5 24.53 -5.72 0.02
C GLY A 5 24.45 -5.93 -1.49
N LYS A 6 25.30 -6.80 -2.04
CA LYS A 6 24.96 -7.42 -3.32
C LYS A 6 23.56 -8.00 -3.18
N SER A 7 22.61 -7.44 -3.92
CA SER A 7 21.24 -7.94 -3.99
C SER A 7 21.30 -9.45 -4.25
N VAL A 8 20.69 -10.24 -3.39
CA VAL A 8 20.65 -11.72 -3.50
C VAL A 8 19.96 -12.18 -4.78
N ASN A 9 19.17 -11.29 -5.37
CA ASN A 9 18.42 -11.55 -6.59
C ASN A 9 19.16 -11.18 -7.87
N ARG A 10 20.44 -10.78 -7.78
CA ARG A 10 21.25 -10.38 -8.94
C ARG A 10 22.10 -11.53 -9.44
N VAL A 11 21.87 -11.96 -10.68
CA VAL A 11 22.64 -12.97 -11.40
C VAL A 11 23.49 -12.28 -12.45
N VAL A 12 24.78 -12.59 -12.53
CA VAL A 12 25.71 -12.02 -13.52
C VAL A 12 25.92 -13.01 -14.65
N ILE A 13 25.57 -12.61 -15.88
CA ILE A 13 25.81 -13.37 -17.10
C ILE A 13 27.23 -13.00 -17.59
N PRO A 14 28.10 -13.99 -17.86
CA PRO A 14 29.50 -13.72 -18.22
C PRO A 14 29.63 -13.15 -19.63
N GLU A 15 28.80 -13.55 -20.57
CA GLU A 15 28.86 -13.14 -21.96
C GLU A 15 27.45 -13.17 -22.62
N LEU A 16 27.25 -12.40 -23.70
CA LEU A 16 26.01 -12.36 -24.45
C LEU A 16 25.96 -13.55 -25.43
N SER A 17 25.57 -14.71 -24.93
CA SER A 17 25.26 -15.89 -25.75
C SER A 17 24.07 -16.64 -25.15
N GLU A 18 23.28 -17.30 -26.00
CA GLU A 18 22.13 -18.07 -25.53
C GLU A 18 22.54 -19.13 -24.49
N SER A 19 23.65 -19.82 -24.71
CA SER A 19 24.16 -20.83 -23.78
C SER A 19 24.55 -20.25 -22.44
N ALA A 20 25.25 -19.10 -22.39
CA ALA A 20 25.66 -18.46 -21.15
C ALA A 20 24.45 -17.93 -20.35
N VAL A 21 23.44 -17.39 -21.03
CA VAL A 21 22.19 -16.98 -20.42
C VAL A 21 21.48 -18.18 -19.78
N LEU A 22 21.33 -19.26 -20.51
CA LEU A 22 20.66 -20.48 -20.03
C LEU A 22 21.41 -21.13 -18.86
N ASP A 23 22.73 -21.19 -18.91
CA ASP A 23 23.54 -21.73 -17.82
C ASP A 23 23.43 -20.83 -16.56
N SER A 24 23.36 -19.51 -16.74
CA SER A 24 23.14 -18.57 -15.65
C SER A 24 21.74 -18.71 -15.04
N VAL A 25 20.70 -18.92 -15.84
CA VAL A 25 19.34 -19.18 -15.38
C VAL A 25 19.26 -20.48 -14.59
N ARG A 26 19.88 -21.55 -15.08
CA ARG A 26 19.99 -22.85 -14.37
C ARG A 26 20.74 -22.71 -13.04
N GLY A 27 21.88 -22.00 -13.04
CA GLY A 27 22.71 -21.79 -11.84
C GLY A 27 22.05 -20.93 -10.77
N ALA A 28 21.16 -20.03 -11.15
CA ALA A 28 20.46 -19.14 -10.23
C ALA A 28 19.53 -19.86 -9.25
N GLU A 29 18.98 -21.02 -9.64
CA GLU A 29 18.10 -21.84 -8.81
C GLU A 29 18.78 -22.38 -7.54
N TYR A 30 20.07 -22.70 -7.61
CA TYR A 30 20.81 -23.30 -6.50
C TYR A 30 21.33 -22.28 -5.46
N ASN A 31 21.23 -20.98 -5.72
CA ASN A 31 21.81 -19.93 -4.87
C ASN A 31 20.78 -19.18 -3.99
N HIS A 32 19.60 -19.74 -3.74
CA HIS A 32 18.62 -19.13 -2.86
C HIS A 32 19.11 -19.02 -1.42
N LYS A 33 19.23 -17.80 -0.92
CA LYS A 33 19.42 -17.56 0.51
C LYS A 33 18.06 -17.55 1.20
N LEU A 34 17.68 -18.69 1.76
CA LEU A 34 16.46 -18.95 2.51
C LEU A 34 15.99 -17.82 3.44
N GLN A 35 16.92 -17.10 4.06
CA GLN A 35 16.56 -16.05 5.04
C GLN A 35 15.86 -14.84 4.42
N GLN A 36 16.22 -14.42 3.20
CA GLN A 36 15.57 -13.28 2.56
C GLN A 36 14.19 -13.66 2.02
N GLU A 37 14.04 -14.87 1.54
CA GLU A 37 12.72 -15.40 1.16
C GLU A 37 11.78 -15.46 2.35
N TYR A 38 12.29 -15.89 3.51
CA TYR A 38 11.49 -15.95 4.73
C TYR A 38 10.98 -14.57 5.15
N ASN A 39 11.85 -13.55 5.15
CA ASN A 39 11.47 -12.17 5.49
C ASN A 39 10.46 -11.59 4.49
N LEU A 40 10.58 -11.96 3.21
CA LEU A 40 9.64 -11.56 2.17
C LEU A 40 8.27 -12.15 2.41
N LEU A 41 8.19 -13.47 2.62
CA LEU A 41 6.95 -14.19 2.87
C LEU A 41 6.27 -13.67 4.16
N GLU A 42 7.05 -13.48 5.22
CA GLU A 42 6.54 -12.89 6.47
C GLU A 42 5.94 -11.50 6.23
N SER A 43 6.63 -10.63 5.45
CA SER A 43 6.10 -9.29 5.14
C SER A 43 4.82 -9.33 4.30
N LEU A 44 4.72 -10.27 3.36
CA LEU A 44 3.50 -10.47 2.55
C LEU A 44 2.35 -11.02 3.40
N ASP A 45 2.61 -12.00 4.27
CA ASP A 45 1.60 -12.55 5.17
C ASP A 45 1.02 -11.45 6.08
N PHE A 46 1.90 -10.60 6.65
CA PHE A 46 1.47 -9.46 7.47
C PHE A 46 0.78 -8.37 6.65
N TYR A 47 1.18 -8.12 5.40
CA TYR A 47 0.52 -7.13 4.54
C TYR A 47 -0.89 -7.58 4.12
N TYR A 48 -1.05 -8.85 3.71
CA TYR A 48 -2.34 -9.40 3.29
C TYR A 48 -3.19 -9.92 4.46
N ASN A 49 -2.65 -9.88 5.69
CA ASN A 49 -3.29 -10.42 6.89
C ASN A 49 -3.66 -11.90 6.75
N GLN A 50 -2.72 -12.69 6.23
CA GLN A 50 -2.84 -14.12 5.95
C GLN A 50 -1.79 -14.90 6.73
N ASN A 51 -2.09 -16.16 7.11
CA ASN A 51 -1.15 -17.08 7.77
C ASN A 51 -0.45 -16.51 9.04
N LEU A 52 -1.01 -15.50 9.69
CA LEU A 52 -0.38 -14.83 10.83
C LEU A 52 -0.22 -15.74 12.05
N ASP A 53 -1.08 -16.73 12.20
CA ASP A 53 -1.01 -17.79 13.20
C ASP A 53 0.33 -18.52 13.14
N THR A 54 0.81 -18.85 11.95
CA THR A 54 2.08 -19.56 11.75
C THR A 54 3.29 -18.75 12.28
N HIS A 55 3.19 -17.43 12.33
CA HIS A 55 4.24 -16.54 12.82
C HIS A 55 4.11 -16.22 14.32
N ILE A 56 2.89 -16.27 14.86
CA ILE A 56 2.60 -15.85 16.24
C ILE A 56 2.54 -17.04 17.19
N GLU A 57 1.89 -18.15 16.82
CA GLU A 57 1.71 -19.33 17.68
C GLU A 57 3.02 -19.93 18.22
N PRO A 58 4.14 -19.99 17.46
CA PRO A 58 5.38 -20.56 17.95
C PRO A 58 5.97 -19.88 19.20
N TRP A 59 5.54 -18.67 19.50
CA TRP A 59 5.98 -17.91 20.67
C TRP A 59 5.27 -18.33 21.98
N PHE A 60 4.23 -19.16 21.88
CA PHE A 60 3.40 -19.53 23.02
C PHE A 60 3.33 -21.05 23.19
N ALA A 61 3.13 -21.48 24.42
CA ALA A 61 2.83 -22.88 24.70
C ALA A 61 1.41 -23.22 24.20
N SER A 62 1.24 -24.36 23.54
CA SER A 62 -0.06 -24.82 23.03
C SER A 62 -1.16 -24.88 24.09
N ALA A 63 -0.78 -25.22 25.36
CA ALA A 63 -1.70 -25.24 26.49
C ALA A 63 -2.27 -23.87 26.82
N SER A 64 -1.50 -22.79 26.59
CA SER A 64 -1.95 -21.41 26.81
C SER A 64 -2.90 -20.97 25.70
N LEU A 65 -2.59 -21.30 24.44
CA LEU A 65 -3.40 -20.96 23.28
C LEU A 65 -4.72 -21.71 23.23
N SER A 66 -4.81 -22.88 23.87
CA SER A 66 -6.09 -23.60 24.01
C SER A 66 -7.12 -22.84 24.85
N GLN A 67 -6.69 -21.91 25.70
CA GLN A 67 -7.55 -21.11 26.58
C GLN A 67 -7.87 -19.72 26.01
N VAL A 68 -6.93 -19.13 25.28
CA VAL A 68 -7.07 -17.83 24.63
C VAL A 68 -6.43 -17.94 23.25
N PRO A 69 -7.20 -17.77 22.16
CA PRO A 69 -6.63 -17.76 20.82
C PRO A 69 -5.68 -16.58 20.68
N PRO A 70 -4.64 -16.70 19.82
CA PRO A 70 -3.70 -15.61 19.59
C PRO A 70 -4.40 -14.40 18.95
N PHE A 71 -3.86 -13.22 19.22
CA PHE A 71 -4.32 -11.99 18.61
C PHE A 71 -3.78 -11.90 17.18
N ILE A 72 -4.59 -12.30 16.21
CA ILE A 72 -4.21 -12.41 14.81
C ILE A 72 -4.68 -11.17 14.04
N THR A 73 -3.86 -10.12 14.04
CA THR A 73 -4.10 -8.91 13.25
C THR A 73 -2.79 -8.23 12.90
N SER A 74 -2.77 -7.52 11.79
CA SER A 74 -1.60 -6.79 11.34
C SER A 74 -1.91 -5.30 11.14
N CYS A 75 -1.02 -4.44 11.61
CA CYS A 75 -1.05 -3.02 11.33
C CYS A 75 -0.26 -2.63 10.06
N VAL A 76 0.46 -3.57 9.45
CA VAL A 76 1.31 -3.34 8.26
C VAL A 76 0.55 -2.68 7.09
N PRO A 77 -0.66 -3.15 6.69
CA PRO A 77 -1.39 -2.51 5.59
C PRO A 77 -1.75 -1.06 5.88
N ARG A 78 -2.03 -0.75 7.16
CA ARG A 78 -2.33 0.63 7.58
C ARG A 78 -1.11 1.53 7.50
N PHE A 79 0.06 1.03 7.92
CA PHE A 79 1.32 1.75 7.80
C PHE A 79 1.69 1.99 6.34
N ALA A 80 1.64 0.96 5.50
CA ALA A 80 1.94 1.06 4.08
C ALA A 80 1.04 2.09 3.38
N LYS A 81 -0.27 2.04 3.61
CA LYS A 81 -1.25 3.00 3.07
C LYS A 81 -1.03 4.43 3.57
N ALA A 82 -0.65 4.59 4.84
CA ALA A 82 -0.40 5.91 5.40
C ALA A 82 0.89 6.52 4.86
N ARG A 83 1.94 5.72 4.65
CA ARG A 83 3.24 6.18 4.15
C ARG A 83 3.22 6.45 2.65
N MET A 84 2.59 5.56 1.86
CA MET A 84 2.59 5.67 0.40
C MET A 84 1.45 6.54 -0.12
N MET A 85 1.63 7.85 0.06
CA MET A 85 0.65 8.86 -0.37
C MET A 85 0.71 9.21 -1.87
N ILE A 86 1.66 8.64 -2.63
CA ILE A 86 1.89 9.03 -4.03
C ILE A 86 0.64 8.79 -4.91
N TYR A 87 -0.07 7.68 -4.65
CA TYR A 87 -1.32 7.31 -5.33
C TYR A 87 -2.56 7.47 -4.43
N LYS A 88 -2.50 8.37 -3.44
CA LYS A 88 -3.66 8.67 -2.60
C LYS A 88 -4.78 9.29 -3.42
N GLU A 89 -4.43 10.27 -4.23
CA GLU A 89 -5.30 10.79 -5.28
C GLU A 89 -5.00 10.07 -6.60
N THR A 90 -6.01 9.91 -7.44
CA THR A 90 -5.82 9.29 -8.76
C THR A 90 -4.93 10.17 -9.62
N PRO A 91 -3.79 9.65 -10.13
CA PRO A 91 -2.91 10.45 -10.99
C PRO A 91 -3.57 10.75 -12.33
N ASN A 92 -3.32 11.95 -12.84
CA ASN A 92 -3.72 12.31 -14.19
C ASN A 92 -2.60 11.94 -15.16
N ARG A 93 -2.88 10.98 -16.05
CA ARG A 93 -1.95 10.49 -17.08
C ARG A 93 -2.26 11.16 -18.41
N ILE A 94 -1.30 11.94 -18.88
CA ILE A 94 -1.42 12.79 -20.08
C ILE A 94 -0.55 12.18 -21.19
N ILE A 95 -1.15 11.92 -22.34
CA ILE A 95 -0.50 11.38 -23.54
C ILE A 95 -0.65 12.42 -24.63
N ALA A 96 0.47 12.91 -25.20
CA ALA A 96 0.49 13.97 -26.20
C ALA A 96 -0.32 15.23 -25.80
N GLY A 97 -0.24 15.62 -24.53
CA GLY A 97 -0.90 16.81 -24.00
C GLY A 97 -2.35 16.64 -23.55
N GLU A 98 -2.96 15.46 -23.74
CA GLU A 98 -4.36 15.19 -23.41
C GLU A 98 -4.54 13.90 -22.61
N THR A 99 -5.65 13.82 -21.86
CA THR A 99 -6.06 12.58 -21.21
C THR A 99 -6.66 11.63 -22.24
N ASN A 100 -5.99 10.48 -22.48
CA ASN A 100 -6.46 9.50 -23.44
C ASN A 100 -7.44 8.50 -22.78
N GLN A 101 -8.73 8.66 -23.07
CA GLN A 101 -9.78 7.85 -22.48
C GLN A 101 -9.75 6.40 -22.99
N ASP A 102 -9.37 6.18 -24.25
CA ASP A 102 -9.31 4.83 -24.82
C ASP A 102 -8.19 4.02 -24.16
N TYR A 103 -7.03 4.62 -23.94
CA TYR A 103 -5.96 3.99 -23.16
C TYR A 103 -6.40 3.69 -21.72
N ASN A 104 -7.07 4.62 -21.04
CA ASN A 104 -7.56 4.40 -19.68
C ASN A 104 -8.57 3.23 -19.61
N ASN A 105 -9.39 3.03 -20.63
CA ASN A 105 -10.33 1.92 -20.70
C ASN A 105 -9.62 0.56 -20.91
N ILE A 106 -8.54 0.56 -21.73
CA ILE A 106 -7.75 -0.64 -22.00
C ILE A 106 -6.84 -1.00 -20.81
N ALA A 107 -6.30 -0.01 -20.09
CA ALA A 107 -5.45 -0.19 -18.91
C ALA A 107 -6.26 -0.59 -17.66
N TYR A 108 -6.75 -1.83 -17.66
CA TYR A 108 -7.71 -2.33 -16.69
C TYR A 108 -7.17 -2.36 -15.26
N LYS A 109 -7.86 -1.66 -14.36
CA LYS A 109 -7.51 -1.56 -12.93
C LYS A 109 -6.12 -0.95 -12.66
N LEU A 110 -5.53 -0.23 -13.60
CA LEU A 110 -4.20 0.37 -13.42
C LEU A 110 -4.09 1.15 -12.11
N ASN A 111 -5.04 2.06 -11.81
CA ASN A 111 -5.00 2.89 -10.61
C ASN A 111 -4.99 2.08 -9.29
N SER A 112 -5.76 1.00 -9.22
CA SER A 112 -5.76 0.15 -8.01
C SER A 112 -4.48 -0.66 -7.89
N LYS A 113 -3.94 -1.13 -9.02
CA LYS A 113 -2.70 -1.92 -9.05
C LYS A 113 -1.46 -1.07 -8.78
N THR A 114 -1.39 0.16 -9.30
CA THR A 114 -0.28 1.08 -8.99
C THR A 114 -0.24 1.47 -7.53
N LYS A 115 -1.39 1.61 -6.89
CA LYS A 115 -1.47 1.88 -5.45
C LYS A 115 -0.94 0.72 -4.62
N GLU A 116 -1.44 -0.49 -4.87
CA GLU A 116 -0.98 -1.73 -4.22
C GLU A 116 0.53 -1.95 -4.45
N PHE A 117 0.98 -1.73 -5.68
CA PHE A 117 2.39 -1.83 -6.05
C PHE A 117 3.28 -0.89 -5.27
N ALA A 118 2.89 0.38 -5.12
CA ALA A 118 3.66 1.36 -4.36
C ALA A 118 3.77 0.98 -2.87
N GLU A 119 2.68 0.52 -2.26
CA GLU A 119 2.64 0.05 -0.88
C GLU A 119 3.61 -1.13 -0.67
N LEU A 120 3.59 -2.10 -1.59
CA LEU A 120 4.49 -3.26 -1.54
C LEU A 120 5.95 -2.89 -1.85
N ALA A 121 6.20 -2.01 -2.82
CA ALA A 121 7.55 -1.55 -3.14
C ALA A 121 8.22 -0.88 -1.93
N TRP A 122 7.49 -0.06 -1.19
CA TRP A 122 8.00 0.54 0.04
C TRP A 122 8.24 -0.50 1.14
N LEU A 123 7.30 -1.42 1.37
CA LEU A 123 7.40 -2.42 2.42
C LEU A 123 8.59 -3.37 2.19
N LEU A 124 8.73 -3.85 0.96
CA LEU A 124 9.75 -4.83 0.58
C LEU A 124 11.09 -4.20 0.19
N GLY A 125 11.13 -2.87 -0.03
CA GLY A 125 12.29 -2.13 -0.55
C GLY A 125 12.48 -2.26 -2.05
N ARG A 126 11.84 -3.24 -2.68
CA ARG A 126 11.81 -3.47 -4.13
C ARG A 126 10.57 -4.26 -4.50
N CYS A 127 9.95 -3.89 -5.61
CA CYS A 127 8.84 -4.63 -6.17
C CYS A 127 8.81 -4.47 -7.69
N TYR A 128 8.26 -5.44 -8.39
CA TYR A 128 8.22 -5.49 -9.84
C TYR A 128 6.78 -5.47 -10.32
N PHE A 129 6.59 -4.87 -11.48
CA PHE A 129 5.29 -4.70 -12.09
C PHE A 129 5.35 -5.20 -13.52
N LYS A 130 4.51 -6.17 -13.85
CA LYS A 130 4.47 -6.82 -15.16
C LYS A 130 3.20 -6.43 -15.87
N THR A 131 3.33 -6.04 -17.12
CA THR A 131 2.21 -5.80 -18.02
C THR A 131 1.94 -7.04 -18.87
N ILE A 132 0.67 -7.41 -18.95
CA ILE A 132 0.19 -8.57 -19.72
C ILE A 132 -0.93 -8.10 -20.63
N PHE A 133 -0.91 -8.52 -21.91
CA PHE A 133 -2.04 -8.31 -22.79
C PHE A 133 -2.97 -9.53 -22.75
N ASN A 134 -4.23 -9.29 -22.40
CA ASN A 134 -5.25 -10.31 -22.41
C ASN A 134 -5.98 -10.29 -23.77
N GLU A 135 -5.57 -11.17 -24.69
CA GLU A 135 -6.13 -11.25 -26.04
C GLU A 135 -7.64 -11.49 -26.05
N ARG A 136 -8.15 -12.31 -25.13
CA ARG A 136 -9.58 -12.61 -25.04
C ARG A 136 -10.43 -11.40 -24.67
N LYS A 137 -9.89 -10.54 -23.80
CA LYS A 137 -10.59 -9.35 -23.28
C LYS A 137 -10.16 -8.07 -23.98
N GLN A 138 -9.16 -8.14 -24.86
CA GLN A 138 -8.59 -7.00 -25.59
C GLN A 138 -8.21 -5.84 -24.66
N ARG A 139 -7.47 -6.15 -23.59
CA ARG A 139 -7.07 -5.16 -22.57
C ARG A 139 -5.73 -5.51 -21.93
N LEU A 140 -5.08 -4.51 -21.35
CA LEU A 140 -3.92 -4.70 -20.49
C LEU A 140 -4.37 -5.16 -19.10
N GLU A 141 -3.67 -6.13 -18.56
CA GLU A 141 -3.78 -6.59 -17.18
C GLU A 141 -2.40 -6.48 -16.53
N TYR A 142 -2.38 -6.27 -15.22
CA TYR A 142 -1.16 -5.98 -14.49
C TYR A 142 -0.98 -6.95 -13.33
N GLU A 143 0.24 -7.45 -13.19
CA GLU A 143 0.66 -8.36 -12.15
C GLU A 143 1.75 -7.74 -11.31
N ILE A 144 1.61 -7.82 -9.99
CA ILE A 144 2.64 -7.37 -9.04
C ILE A 144 3.46 -8.58 -8.66
N LEU A 145 4.78 -8.50 -8.87
CA LEU A 145 5.70 -9.57 -8.58
C LEU A 145 6.60 -9.14 -7.41
N PRO A 146 6.36 -9.65 -6.20
CA PRO A 146 7.18 -9.31 -5.03
C PRO A 146 8.59 -9.84 -5.11
N GLN A 147 8.77 -10.98 -5.80
CA GLN A 147 10.04 -11.68 -5.89
C GLN A 147 10.39 -11.98 -7.34
N VAL A 148 11.48 -11.39 -7.82
CA VAL A 148 12.01 -11.57 -9.17
C VAL A 148 13.53 -11.68 -9.09
N LYS A 149 14.13 -12.55 -9.87
CA LYS A 149 15.58 -12.59 -10.09
C LYS A 149 15.93 -11.73 -11.29
N GLU A 150 16.98 -10.94 -11.15
CA GLU A 150 17.48 -10.03 -12.18
C GLU A 150 18.78 -10.58 -12.77
N TYR A 151 18.88 -10.57 -14.07
CA TYR A 151 20.05 -11.04 -14.83
C TYR A 151 20.76 -9.85 -15.46
N TYR A 152 22.06 -9.72 -15.21
CA TYR A 152 22.87 -8.59 -15.67
C TYR A 152 24.09 -9.10 -16.43
N PHE A 153 24.51 -8.39 -17.46
CA PHE A 153 25.84 -8.56 -18.00
C PHE A 153 26.89 -7.90 -17.10
N HIS A 154 28.12 -8.41 -17.21
CA HIS A 154 29.20 -7.89 -16.38
C HIS A 154 29.43 -6.41 -16.66
N GLY A 155 29.39 -5.59 -15.60
CA GLY A 155 29.59 -4.14 -15.67
C GLY A 155 28.36 -3.31 -15.97
N GLU A 156 27.22 -3.91 -16.23
CA GLU A 156 25.96 -3.20 -16.47
C GLU A 156 25.18 -2.94 -15.20
N THR A 157 24.40 -1.86 -15.23
CA THR A 157 23.52 -1.43 -14.13
C THR A 157 22.06 -1.80 -14.37
N GLU A 158 21.69 -1.99 -15.65
CA GLU A 158 20.34 -2.38 -16.05
C GLU A 158 20.23 -3.89 -16.27
N PRO A 159 19.15 -4.53 -15.84
CA PRO A 159 18.96 -5.95 -16.01
C PRO A 159 18.64 -6.29 -17.48
N TYR A 160 19.31 -7.28 -18.02
CA TYR A 160 19.01 -7.87 -19.32
C TYR A 160 17.72 -8.68 -19.31
N GLY A 161 17.42 -9.36 -18.19
CA GLY A 161 16.26 -10.22 -18.09
C GLY A 161 15.81 -10.43 -16.65
N TYR A 162 14.67 -11.07 -16.55
CA TYR A 162 14.00 -11.34 -15.27
C TYR A 162 13.46 -12.77 -15.23
N SER A 163 13.52 -13.41 -14.05
CA SER A 163 12.76 -14.64 -13.82
C SER A 163 11.99 -14.60 -12.50
N TYR A 164 10.84 -15.25 -12.48
CA TYR A 164 9.98 -15.33 -11.31
C TYR A 164 9.23 -16.67 -11.28
N GLU A 165 8.84 -17.10 -10.08
CA GLU A 165 8.07 -18.32 -9.87
C GLU A 165 6.62 -18.12 -10.32
N VAL A 166 6.05 -19.16 -10.96
CA VAL A 166 4.64 -19.20 -11.36
C VAL A 166 3.98 -20.44 -10.74
N GLU A 167 2.69 -20.32 -10.46
CA GLU A 167 1.91 -21.46 -9.97
C GLU A 167 1.84 -22.57 -11.01
N ASN A 168 2.21 -23.77 -10.60
CA ASN A 168 2.10 -24.97 -11.43
C ASN A 168 0.91 -25.81 -10.92
N TYR A 169 -0.22 -25.71 -11.61
CA TYR A 169 -1.44 -26.42 -11.22
C TYR A 169 -1.39 -27.93 -11.47
N ASP A 170 -0.48 -28.38 -12.34
CA ASP A 170 -0.42 -29.79 -12.77
C ASP A 170 0.58 -30.64 -11.97
N SER A 171 1.46 -30.02 -11.19
CA SER A 171 2.55 -30.69 -10.50
C SER A 171 2.98 -29.92 -9.25
N THR A 172 3.60 -30.63 -8.30
CA THR A 172 4.28 -30.03 -7.13
C THR A 172 5.63 -29.39 -7.48
N ASP A 173 6.12 -29.58 -8.70
CA ASP A 173 7.38 -29.01 -9.14
C ASP A 173 7.25 -27.51 -9.38
N LYS A 174 8.19 -26.75 -8.84
CA LYS A 174 8.26 -25.32 -9.05
C LYS A 174 8.54 -25.01 -10.52
N ARG A 175 7.78 -24.05 -11.07
CA ARG A 175 8.00 -23.51 -12.40
C ARG A 175 8.33 -22.03 -12.31
N PHE A 176 9.17 -21.59 -13.23
CA PHE A 176 9.64 -20.22 -13.36
C PHE A 176 9.48 -19.77 -14.79
N VAL A 177 9.17 -18.49 -14.97
CA VAL A 177 9.15 -17.85 -16.29
C VAL A 177 10.37 -16.95 -16.40
N PHE A 178 11.06 -17.02 -17.54
CA PHE A 178 12.17 -16.13 -17.88
C PHE A 178 11.74 -15.19 -19.00
N TRP A 179 12.09 -13.91 -18.85
CA TRP A 179 11.96 -12.87 -19.85
C TRP A 179 13.29 -12.17 -20.05
N SER A 180 13.68 -11.91 -21.31
CA SER A 180 14.79 -11.01 -21.61
C SER A 180 14.45 -10.11 -22.79
N GLU A 181 15.17 -8.98 -22.88
CA GLU A 181 15.07 -8.05 -24.00
C GLU A 181 15.92 -8.48 -25.20
N GLU A 182 15.61 -7.95 -26.38
CA GLU A 182 16.52 -8.02 -27.54
C GLU A 182 17.72 -7.11 -27.29
N ARG A 183 18.94 -7.62 -27.52
CA ARG A 183 20.17 -6.84 -27.35
C ARG A 183 21.24 -7.25 -28.33
N ASP A 184 21.90 -6.26 -28.95
CA ASP A 184 23.04 -6.45 -29.87
C ASP A 184 22.79 -7.49 -30.99
N GLY A 185 21.55 -7.57 -31.48
CA GLY A 185 21.15 -8.51 -32.53
C GLY A 185 20.88 -9.94 -32.03
N VAL A 186 20.86 -10.15 -30.72
CA VAL A 186 20.40 -11.39 -30.08
C VAL A 186 18.95 -11.20 -29.66
N ASP A 187 18.07 -12.08 -30.14
CA ASP A 187 16.63 -12.03 -29.81
C ASP A 187 16.42 -12.20 -28.31
N GLY A 188 15.48 -11.44 -27.75
CA GLY A 188 15.01 -11.64 -26.40
C GLY A 188 14.32 -13.00 -26.24
N MET A 189 14.38 -13.57 -25.05
CA MET A 189 13.84 -14.90 -24.75
C MET A 189 12.59 -14.82 -23.85
N HIS A 190 11.66 -15.76 -24.07
CA HIS A 190 10.47 -15.94 -23.24
C HIS A 190 10.11 -17.43 -23.17
N PHE A 191 10.39 -18.05 -22.03
CA PHE A 191 10.11 -19.46 -21.80
C PHE A 191 9.85 -19.76 -20.31
N GLU A 192 9.20 -20.91 -20.04
CA GLU A 192 9.14 -21.49 -18.72
C GLU A 192 10.28 -22.48 -18.49
N PHE A 193 10.68 -22.69 -17.24
CA PHE A 193 11.65 -23.72 -16.85
C PHE A 193 11.33 -24.26 -15.46
N ASN A 194 11.80 -25.49 -15.19
CA ASN A 194 11.69 -26.13 -13.88
C ASN A 194 13.04 -26.04 -13.13
N THR A 195 13.06 -26.54 -11.88
CA THR A 195 14.27 -26.62 -11.04
C THR A 195 15.40 -27.45 -11.66
N ASN A 196 15.10 -28.36 -12.59
CA ASN A 196 16.10 -29.15 -13.32
C ASN A 196 16.65 -28.41 -14.56
N GLY A 197 16.13 -27.21 -14.86
CA GLY A 197 16.51 -26.41 -16.02
C GLY A 197 15.92 -26.90 -17.34
N GLU A 198 14.90 -27.75 -17.31
CA GLU A 198 14.16 -28.13 -18.50
C GLU A 198 13.26 -26.95 -18.93
N ARG A 199 13.27 -26.67 -20.24
CA ARG A 199 12.53 -25.53 -20.81
C ARG A 199 11.19 -25.98 -21.37
N PHE A 200 10.21 -25.13 -21.23
CA PHE A 200 8.86 -25.30 -21.76
C PHE A 200 8.43 -24.04 -22.48
N GLN A 201 7.69 -24.19 -23.56
CA GLN A 201 7.06 -23.07 -24.25
C GLN A 201 5.97 -22.44 -23.37
N VAL A 202 5.79 -21.13 -23.49
CA VAL A 202 4.69 -20.41 -22.85
C VAL A 202 3.55 -20.26 -23.86
N GLY A 203 2.43 -20.91 -23.58
CA GLY A 203 1.27 -20.91 -24.49
C GLY A 203 1.62 -21.44 -25.89
N ASN A 204 1.38 -20.65 -26.93
CA ASN A 204 1.66 -21.00 -28.33
C ASN A 204 3.03 -20.50 -28.82
N ASN A 205 3.91 -20.03 -27.95
CA ASN A 205 5.22 -19.48 -28.32
C ASN A 205 6.27 -20.61 -28.46
N GLU A 206 6.20 -21.37 -29.56
CA GLU A 206 7.14 -22.46 -29.84
C GLU A 206 8.58 -21.98 -30.04
N SER A 207 8.79 -20.76 -30.54
CA SER A 207 10.12 -20.17 -30.76
C SER A 207 10.82 -19.78 -29.47
N MET A 208 10.09 -19.65 -28.35
CA MET A 208 10.58 -19.12 -27.08
C MET A 208 11.24 -17.73 -27.18
N ILE A 209 10.92 -16.99 -28.24
CA ILE A 209 11.37 -15.61 -28.47
C ILE A 209 10.40 -14.65 -27.80
N ASN A 210 10.93 -13.62 -27.17
CA ASN A 210 10.12 -12.54 -26.60
C ASN A 210 9.47 -11.71 -27.73
N PRO A 211 8.14 -11.71 -27.85
CA PRO A 211 7.46 -11.02 -28.96
C PRO A 211 7.53 -9.50 -28.85
N TYR A 212 7.82 -8.97 -27.66
CA TYR A 212 7.83 -7.53 -27.40
C TYR A 212 9.20 -6.88 -27.62
N LYS A 213 10.26 -7.68 -27.75
CA LYS A 213 11.66 -7.23 -27.83
C LYS A 213 12.20 -6.47 -26.61
N ILE A 214 11.33 -6.03 -25.72
CA ILE A 214 11.63 -5.39 -24.44
C ILE A 214 11.15 -6.27 -23.28
N ASN A 215 11.67 -6.05 -22.07
CA ASN A 215 11.14 -6.71 -20.90
C ASN A 215 9.75 -6.15 -20.55
N PRO A 216 8.70 -7.00 -20.39
CA PRO A 216 7.37 -6.54 -19.98
C PRO A 216 7.29 -6.26 -18.46
N ILE A 217 8.44 -6.15 -17.78
CA ILE A 217 8.57 -5.99 -16.35
C ILE A 217 9.38 -4.74 -16.06
N CYS A 218 8.83 -3.85 -15.26
CA CYS A 218 9.54 -2.70 -14.68
C CYS A 218 9.55 -2.78 -13.16
N LYS A 219 10.44 -2.03 -12.49
CA LYS A 219 10.61 -2.10 -11.05
C LYS A 219 10.63 -0.74 -10.38
N VAL A 220 10.26 -0.72 -9.10
CA VAL A 220 10.61 0.35 -8.17
C VAL A 220 11.54 -0.22 -7.11
N GLU A 221 12.60 0.50 -6.80
CA GLU A 221 13.57 0.13 -5.79
C GLU A 221 13.82 1.30 -4.84
N PHE A 222 13.63 1.06 -3.56
CA PHE A 222 13.97 1.99 -2.47
C PHE A 222 15.34 1.62 -1.87
N THR A 223 16.02 2.58 -1.31
CA THR A 223 17.31 2.37 -0.65
C THR A 223 17.22 1.43 0.55
N LYS A 224 16.05 1.38 1.19
CA LYS A 224 15.77 0.56 2.37
C LYS A 224 14.43 -0.15 2.21
N ASN A 225 14.31 -1.32 2.82
CA ASN A 225 13.02 -1.95 3.06
C ASN A 225 12.45 -1.49 4.42
N SER A 226 11.17 -1.72 4.62
CA SER A 226 10.47 -1.41 5.86
C SER A 226 10.12 -2.68 6.65
N TYR A 227 11.04 -3.63 6.69
CA TYR A 227 10.87 -4.89 7.41
C TYR A 227 10.73 -4.71 8.93
N ASP A 228 11.27 -3.61 9.47
CA ASP A 228 11.04 -3.19 10.85
C ASP A 228 9.54 -3.03 11.19
N VAL A 229 8.73 -2.58 10.22
CA VAL A 229 7.27 -2.48 10.38
C VAL A 229 6.63 -3.86 10.55
N THR A 230 7.04 -4.84 9.74
CA THR A 230 6.58 -6.23 9.85
C THR A 230 6.94 -6.82 11.21
N ARG A 231 8.20 -6.66 11.63
CA ARG A 231 8.67 -7.13 12.94
C ARG A 231 7.95 -6.48 14.10
N SER A 232 7.71 -5.19 14.02
CA SER A 232 6.94 -4.47 15.05
C SER A 232 5.49 -4.94 15.10
N ALA A 233 4.86 -5.16 13.96
CA ALA A 233 3.51 -5.70 13.90
C ALA A 233 3.41 -7.09 14.57
N MET A 234 4.40 -7.95 14.33
CA MET A 234 4.49 -9.27 14.98
C MET A 234 4.66 -9.12 16.50
N HIS A 235 5.56 -8.26 16.96
CA HIS A 235 5.75 -8.03 18.40
C HIS A 235 4.50 -7.43 19.07
N ILE A 236 3.78 -6.54 18.37
CA ILE A 236 2.49 -6.01 18.85
C ILE A 236 1.47 -7.14 18.98
N ALA A 237 1.36 -8.04 18.03
CA ALA A 237 0.43 -9.17 18.08
C ALA A 237 0.78 -10.13 19.22
N ILE A 238 2.07 -10.42 19.44
CA ILE A 238 2.56 -11.20 20.58
C ILE A 238 2.18 -10.52 21.90
N ALA A 239 2.51 -9.24 22.07
CA ALA A 239 2.20 -8.48 23.29
C ALA A 239 0.69 -8.42 23.57
N MET A 240 -0.15 -8.24 22.53
CA MET A 240 -1.61 -8.25 22.67
C MET A 240 -2.13 -9.63 23.10
N THR A 241 -1.52 -10.72 22.61
CA THR A 241 -1.83 -12.08 23.05
C THR A 241 -1.44 -12.29 24.52
N GLU A 242 -0.26 -11.81 24.93
CA GLU A 242 0.18 -11.85 26.33
C GLU A 242 -0.76 -11.05 27.26
N ILE A 243 -1.21 -9.87 26.81
CA ILE A 243 -2.20 -9.08 27.54
C ILE A 243 -3.50 -9.89 27.70
N ALA A 244 -3.99 -10.52 26.63
CA ALA A 244 -5.21 -11.32 26.67
C ALA A 244 -5.07 -12.53 27.61
N LEU A 245 -3.95 -13.23 27.57
CA LEU A 245 -3.61 -14.31 28.52
C LEU A 245 -3.54 -13.79 29.96
N SER A 246 -2.87 -12.66 30.18
CA SER A 246 -2.76 -12.04 31.48
C SER A 246 -4.13 -11.63 32.08
N VAL A 247 -5.01 -11.09 31.23
CA VAL A 247 -6.39 -10.79 31.63
C VAL A 247 -7.15 -12.06 31.97
N ARG A 248 -6.99 -13.14 31.19
CA ARG A 248 -7.63 -14.43 31.46
C ARG A 248 -7.18 -15.05 32.76
N PHE A 249 -5.88 -14.96 33.08
CA PHE A 249 -5.29 -15.53 34.28
C PHE A 249 -5.24 -14.55 35.48
N ARG A 250 -5.78 -13.33 35.32
CA ARG A 250 -5.76 -12.29 36.36
C ARG A 250 -6.41 -12.73 37.67
N LEU A 251 -7.39 -13.62 37.61
CA LEU A 251 -8.04 -14.19 38.81
C LEU A 251 -7.12 -15.16 39.58
N GLY A 252 -5.90 -15.39 39.05
CA GLY A 252 -4.92 -16.30 39.63
C GLY A 252 -5.05 -17.73 39.13
N GLN A 253 -3.92 -18.41 39.14
CA GLN A 253 -3.92 -19.86 38.90
C GLN A 253 -4.23 -20.55 40.24
N PRO A 254 -5.12 -21.55 40.25
CA PRO A 254 -5.37 -22.34 41.43
C PRO A 254 -4.13 -23.20 41.77
N VAL A 255 -3.61 -23.00 42.92
CA VAL A 255 -2.48 -23.77 43.45
C VAL A 255 -2.98 -24.59 44.64
N PHE A 256 -2.83 -25.90 44.52
CA PHE A 256 -3.11 -26.86 45.61
C PHE A 256 -1.78 -27.28 46.22
N THR A 257 -1.64 -27.20 47.51
CA THR A 257 -0.48 -27.72 48.23
C THR A 257 -0.89 -28.78 49.25
N GLY A 258 -0.04 -29.77 49.49
CA GLY A 258 -0.31 -30.83 50.43
C GLY A 258 -1.19 -31.97 49.93
N ILE A 259 -1.29 -32.11 48.56
CA ILE A 259 -2.01 -33.22 47.91
C ILE A 259 -0.97 -34.28 47.55
N GLU A 260 -1.21 -35.56 47.93
CA GLU A 260 -0.34 -36.68 47.55
C GLU A 260 -0.42 -36.96 46.05
N ASP A 261 0.75 -37.32 45.45
CA ASP A 261 0.86 -37.73 44.06
C ASP A 261 -0.06 -38.92 43.75
N GLY A 262 -1.04 -38.74 42.88
CA GLY A 262 -1.94 -39.80 42.41
C GLY A 262 -3.43 -39.55 42.63
N GLN A 263 -3.82 -38.52 43.32
CA GLN A 263 -5.23 -38.13 43.44
C GLN A 263 -5.63 -37.24 42.25
N SER A 264 -6.63 -37.69 41.54
CA SER A 264 -7.39 -37.17 40.39
C SER A 264 -7.05 -35.72 39.95
N LYS A 265 -6.91 -35.52 38.63
CA LYS A 265 -6.86 -34.22 37.96
C LYS A 265 -7.98 -33.31 38.47
N LEU A 266 -7.63 -32.42 39.40
CA LEU A 266 -8.54 -31.36 39.87
C LEU A 266 -8.66 -30.34 38.75
N SER A 267 -9.86 -30.20 38.16
CA SER A 267 -10.10 -29.13 37.19
C SER A 267 -10.65 -27.92 37.95
N ALA A 268 -9.89 -26.82 37.90
CA ALA A 268 -10.33 -25.56 38.46
C ALA A 268 -11.32 -24.87 37.51
N GLY A 269 -12.48 -24.50 38.04
CA GLY A 269 -13.51 -23.73 37.31
C GLY A 269 -14.41 -22.99 38.28
N ILE A 270 -15.12 -21.98 37.77
CA ILE A 270 -16.05 -21.15 38.57
C ILE A 270 -17.15 -22.01 39.20
N ASP A 271 -17.48 -23.14 38.60
CA ASP A 271 -18.59 -24.01 39.00
C ASP A 271 -18.15 -25.23 39.84
N ASN A 272 -16.87 -25.34 40.17
CA ASN A 272 -16.37 -26.49 40.90
C ASN A 272 -16.13 -26.16 42.36
N ALA A 273 -16.81 -26.88 43.27
CA ALA A 273 -16.51 -26.88 44.69
C ALA A 273 -15.46 -27.95 45.02
N TYR A 274 -14.41 -27.59 45.74
CA TYR A 274 -13.32 -28.48 46.11
C TYR A 274 -13.44 -28.88 47.58
N ILE A 275 -13.40 -30.18 47.86
CA ILE A 275 -13.21 -30.73 49.20
C ILE A 275 -11.74 -31.14 49.30
N LEU A 276 -10.97 -30.46 50.15
CA LEU A 276 -9.55 -30.70 50.33
C LEU A 276 -9.32 -31.72 51.43
N PRO A 277 -8.32 -32.63 51.31
CA PRO A 277 -7.88 -33.48 52.40
C PRO A 277 -7.36 -32.65 53.59
N GLU A 278 -7.34 -33.28 54.78
CA GLU A 278 -6.79 -32.65 55.98
C GLU A 278 -5.30 -32.29 55.77
N GLY A 279 -4.93 -31.04 56.00
CA GLY A 279 -3.57 -30.51 55.75
C GLY A 279 -3.29 -29.97 54.35
N ALA A 280 -4.22 -30.14 53.40
CA ALA A 280 -4.10 -29.51 52.09
C ALA A 280 -4.61 -28.06 52.10
N SER A 281 -3.97 -27.19 51.35
CA SER A 281 -4.43 -25.82 51.17
C SER A 281 -4.61 -25.45 49.71
N PHE A 282 -5.53 -24.53 49.47
CA PHE A 282 -5.85 -23.97 48.14
C PHE A 282 -5.63 -22.46 48.17
N SER A 283 -4.92 -21.97 47.17
CA SER A 283 -4.74 -20.53 46.98
C SER A 283 -4.77 -20.18 45.50
N TYR A 284 -5.19 -18.96 45.19
CA TYR A 284 -5.01 -18.39 43.87
C TYR A 284 -3.71 -17.58 43.88
N VAL A 285 -2.78 -17.97 43.02
CA VAL A 285 -1.55 -17.22 42.78
C VAL A 285 -1.77 -16.38 41.50
N SER A 286 -1.95 -15.09 41.71
CA SER A 286 -2.05 -14.16 40.59
C SER A 286 -0.66 -13.86 40.03
N PRO A 287 -0.43 -13.96 38.72
CA PRO A 287 0.79 -13.46 38.11
C PRO A 287 0.85 -11.95 38.38
N GLY A 288 1.82 -11.53 39.24
CA GLY A 288 2.06 -10.13 39.51
C GLY A 288 2.57 -9.45 38.24
N GLY A 289 1.78 -8.57 37.64
CA GLY A 289 2.17 -7.78 36.50
C GLY A 289 1.31 -6.53 36.35
N ASN A 290 1.94 -5.42 35.94
CA ASN A 290 1.23 -4.19 35.67
C ASN A 290 0.77 -4.17 34.21
N LEU A 291 -0.50 -4.54 33.92
CA LEU A 291 -1.07 -4.53 32.61
C LEU A 291 -0.96 -3.16 31.91
N ASN A 292 -1.02 -2.08 32.68
CA ASN A 292 -0.89 -0.74 32.14
C ASN A 292 0.52 -0.50 31.60
N GLU A 293 1.57 -0.97 32.28
CA GLU A 293 2.94 -0.87 31.76
C GLU A 293 3.13 -1.65 30.47
N LEU A 294 2.52 -2.83 30.35
CA LEU A 294 2.59 -3.64 29.14
C LEU A 294 1.86 -2.95 27.98
N ILE A 295 0.69 -2.37 28.21
CA ILE A 295 -0.06 -1.59 27.23
C ILE A 295 0.75 -0.36 26.79
N GLU A 296 1.31 0.40 27.73
CA GLU A 296 2.11 1.59 27.41
C GLU A 296 3.41 1.23 26.67
N SER A 297 4.06 0.13 27.04
CA SER A 297 5.22 -0.38 26.31
C SER A 297 4.87 -0.77 24.86
N THR A 298 3.74 -1.43 24.66
CA THR A 298 3.25 -1.79 23.30
C THR A 298 2.94 -0.54 22.47
N LYS A 299 2.31 0.48 23.06
CA LYS A 299 2.08 1.77 22.42
C LYS A 299 3.39 2.49 22.08
N ALA A 300 4.35 2.50 23.00
CA ALA A 300 5.65 3.13 22.78
C ALA A 300 6.40 2.47 21.61
N MET A 301 6.38 1.14 21.53
CA MET A 301 6.97 0.38 20.42
C MET A 301 6.30 0.75 19.08
N ALA A 302 4.98 0.79 19.03
CA ALA A 302 4.24 1.16 17.84
C ALA A 302 4.52 2.61 17.41
N ASN A 303 4.59 3.55 18.37
CA ASN A 303 4.93 4.95 18.10
C ASN A 303 6.35 5.09 17.56
N GLN A 304 7.34 4.41 18.18
CA GLN A 304 8.73 4.44 17.70
C GLN A 304 8.85 3.91 16.28
N THR A 305 8.13 2.83 15.94
CA THR A 305 8.11 2.29 14.58
C THR A 305 7.48 3.29 13.60
N ALA A 306 6.40 3.95 14.00
CA ALA A 306 5.76 4.97 13.19
C ALA A 306 6.70 6.16 12.92
N GLU A 307 7.34 6.69 13.96
CA GLU A 307 8.29 7.81 13.85
C GLU A 307 9.49 7.46 12.96
N ASN A 308 10.04 6.25 13.08
CA ASN A 308 11.13 5.78 12.22
C ASN A 308 10.74 5.75 10.72
N ASN A 309 9.44 5.63 10.43
CA ASN A 309 8.86 5.62 9.10
C ASN A 309 8.14 6.92 8.73
N GLN A 310 8.41 8.02 9.45
CA GLN A 310 7.83 9.35 9.21
C GLN A 310 6.30 9.37 9.32
N LEU A 311 5.75 8.52 10.16
CA LEU A 311 4.33 8.38 10.43
C LEU A 311 4.02 8.75 11.88
N ARG A 312 2.78 9.16 12.14
CA ARG A 312 2.26 9.39 13.48
C ARG A 312 1.03 8.54 13.74
N ILE A 313 1.03 7.80 14.85
CA ILE A 313 -0.14 7.04 15.28
C ILE A 313 -0.98 7.90 16.21
N ARG A 314 -2.28 7.95 15.92
CA ARG A 314 -3.28 8.55 16.83
C ARG A 314 -3.97 7.43 17.58
N TRP A 315 -3.72 7.37 18.87
CA TRP A 315 -4.41 6.47 19.80
C TRP A 315 -5.72 7.15 20.22
N GLY A 316 -6.80 6.92 19.48
CA GLY A 316 -8.18 7.25 19.83
C GLY A 316 -8.40 8.37 20.83
N ASP A 317 -8.15 9.62 20.48
CA ASP A 317 -8.51 10.78 21.29
C ASP A 317 -10.03 10.94 21.26
N SER A 318 -10.67 10.35 22.25
CA SER A 318 -12.12 10.30 22.40
C SER A 318 -12.73 11.57 22.99
N GLY A 319 -12.07 12.72 22.94
CA GLY A 319 -12.59 13.90 23.63
C GLY A 319 -12.33 15.28 23.03
N GLY A 320 -11.61 15.36 21.92
CA GLY A 320 -11.30 16.66 21.29
C GLY A 320 -12.14 16.93 20.04
N ASN A 321 -12.37 18.22 19.74
CA ASN A 321 -12.87 18.62 18.42
C ASN A 321 -11.97 18.05 17.33
N ALA A 322 -12.54 17.58 16.22
CA ALA A 322 -11.78 17.14 15.07
C ALA A 322 -10.79 18.26 14.68
N PRO A 323 -9.49 17.96 14.50
CA PRO A 323 -8.51 18.96 14.11
C PRO A 323 -8.88 19.55 12.76
N SER A 324 -8.62 20.85 12.59
CA SER A 324 -8.84 21.55 11.32
C SER A 324 -8.01 20.94 10.18
N GLY A 325 -8.40 21.16 8.94
CA GLY A 325 -7.64 20.70 7.77
C GLY A 325 -6.20 21.17 7.78
N GLU A 326 -5.95 22.41 8.21
CA GLU A 326 -4.61 22.98 8.38
C GLU A 326 -3.83 22.28 9.50
N ALA A 327 -4.46 22.01 10.64
CA ALA A 327 -3.83 21.25 11.71
C ALA A 327 -3.49 19.82 11.27
N LEU A 328 -4.35 19.18 10.46
CA LEU A 328 -4.06 17.88 9.87
C LEU A 328 -2.87 17.95 8.93
N ARG A 329 -2.78 18.97 8.09
CA ARG A 329 -1.67 19.20 7.16
C ARG A 329 -0.35 19.37 7.89
N ILE A 330 -0.33 20.17 8.97
CA ILE A 330 0.87 20.37 9.80
C ILE A 330 1.30 19.04 10.46
N LEU A 331 0.35 18.23 10.92
CA LEU A 331 0.64 16.94 11.52
C LEU A 331 1.19 15.91 10.53
N GLU A 332 0.86 16.03 9.26
CA GLU A 332 1.29 15.11 8.19
C GLU A 332 2.45 15.67 7.34
N ILE A 333 3.07 16.78 7.77
CA ILE A 333 4.08 17.50 6.96
C ILE A 333 5.26 16.60 6.58
N GLU A 334 5.76 15.78 7.52
CA GLU A 334 6.87 14.86 7.27
C GLU A 334 6.53 13.80 6.22
N ASN A 335 5.29 13.31 6.25
CA ASN A 335 4.78 12.35 5.28
C ASN A 335 4.56 13.00 3.90
N LEU A 336 4.13 14.27 3.86
CA LEU A 336 4.02 15.04 2.61
C LEU A 336 5.39 15.34 1.99
N GLU A 337 6.41 15.59 2.81
CA GLU A 337 7.80 15.74 2.33
C GLU A 337 8.34 14.43 1.78
N SER A 338 8.04 13.32 2.46
CA SER A 338 8.39 11.99 1.96
C SER A 338 7.73 11.70 0.60
N ARG A 339 6.45 12.06 0.44
CA ARG A 339 5.74 11.92 -0.83
C ARG A 339 6.45 12.70 -1.96
N LYS A 340 6.90 13.93 -1.69
CA LYS A 340 7.66 14.71 -2.69
C LYS A 340 8.98 14.07 -3.07
N SER A 341 9.64 13.39 -2.13
CA SER A 341 10.87 12.63 -2.42
C SER A 341 10.60 11.38 -3.25
N ASP A 342 9.42 10.78 -3.11
CA ASP A 342 9.01 9.58 -3.86
C ASP A 342 8.56 9.91 -5.30
N GLU A 343 8.07 11.14 -5.56
CA GLU A 343 7.56 11.55 -6.88
C GLU A 343 8.52 11.31 -8.04
N PRO A 344 9.82 11.65 -7.98
CA PRO A 344 10.74 11.39 -9.08
C PRO A 344 10.86 9.90 -9.41
N ILE A 345 10.94 9.04 -8.39
CA ILE A 345 11.06 7.58 -8.55
C ILE A 345 9.84 7.03 -9.29
N PHE A 346 8.65 7.41 -8.84
CA PHE A 346 7.42 6.94 -9.47
C PHE A 346 7.14 7.58 -10.82
N ARG A 347 7.65 8.79 -11.09
CA ARG A 347 7.56 9.42 -12.40
C ARG A 347 8.39 8.68 -13.44
N GLU A 348 9.63 8.32 -13.11
CA GLU A 348 10.48 7.49 -13.97
C GLU A 348 9.84 6.12 -14.21
N TRP A 349 9.36 5.48 -13.15
CA TRP A 349 8.67 4.19 -13.26
C TRP A 349 7.41 4.26 -14.12
N GLU A 350 6.56 5.29 -13.98
CA GLU A 350 5.36 5.48 -14.81
C GLU A 350 5.71 5.65 -16.30
N GLN A 351 6.82 6.32 -16.61
CA GLN A 351 7.33 6.46 -17.97
C GLN A 351 7.78 5.10 -18.55
N GLU A 352 8.56 4.34 -17.77
CA GLU A 352 9.01 3.00 -18.17
C GLU A 352 7.82 2.06 -18.38
N ARG A 353 6.89 2.03 -17.45
CA ARG A 353 5.67 1.25 -17.55
C ARG A 353 4.84 1.63 -18.79
N PHE A 354 4.67 2.92 -19.06
CA PHE A 354 3.93 3.37 -20.25
C PHE A 354 4.62 2.94 -21.56
N LYS A 355 5.95 3.00 -21.61
CA LYS A 355 6.72 2.49 -22.75
C LYS A 355 6.46 1.00 -22.98
N ILE A 356 6.37 0.22 -21.92
CA ILE A 356 6.03 -1.21 -21.98
C ILE A 356 4.59 -1.39 -22.50
N ASP A 357 3.62 -0.69 -21.91
CA ASP A 357 2.21 -0.76 -22.31
C ASP A 357 2.04 -0.45 -23.79
N ARG A 358 2.68 0.63 -24.25
CA ARG A 358 2.66 1.04 -25.66
C ARG A 358 3.21 -0.04 -26.57
N THR A 359 4.41 -0.55 -26.28
CA THR A 359 5.04 -1.58 -27.12
C THR A 359 4.18 -2.85 -27.21
N ILE A 360 3.56 -3.25 -26.09
CA ILE A 360 2.65 -4.39 -26.08
C ILE A 360 1.41 -4.12 -26.92
N LEU A 361 0.79 -2.95 -26.81
CA LEU A 361 -0.39 -2.58 -27.60
C LEU A 361 -0.09 -2.48 -29.10
N GLU A 362 1.07 -1.94 -29.48
CA GLU A 362 1.56 -1.90 -30.85
C GLU A 362 1.79 -3.31 -31.41
N THR A 363 2.45 -4.20 -30.65
CA THR A 363 2.72 -5.58 -31.06
C THR A 363 1.43 -6.36 -31.34
N HIS A 364 0.40 -6.14 -30.53
CA HIS A 364 -0.92 -6.76 -30.73
C HIS A 364 -1.83 -6.00 -31.71
N ASN A 365 -1.36 -4.93 -32.35
CA ASN A 365 -2.12 -4.08 -33.27
C ASN A 365 -3.44 -3.54 -32.69
N VAL A 366 -3.47 -3.23 -31.41
CA VAL A 366 -4.65 -2.72 -30.70
C VAL A 366 -4.70 -1.20 -30.76
N MET A 367 -3.58 -0.55 -30.46
CA MET A 367 -3.49 0.91 -30.41
C MET A 367 -2.04 1.35 -30.66
N ASN A 368 -1.88 2.43 -31.43
CA ASN A 368 -0.58 3.08 -31.59
C ASN A 368 -0.59 4.39 -30.78
N LEU A 369 0.23 4.44 -29.72
CA LEU A 369 0.31 5.58 -28.81
C LEU A 369 1.56 6.41 -29.08
N PRO A 370 1.49 7.75 -28.96
CA PRO A 370 2.67 8.61 -29.04
C PRO A 370 3.64 8.35 -27.88
N ASP A 371 4.92 8.74 -28.08
CA ASP A 371 5.97 8.61 -27.07
C ASP A 371 5.80 9.56 -25.90
N GLU A 372 5.16 10.70 -26.14
CA GLU A 372 5.02 11.77 -25.17
C GLU A 372 4.04 11.37 -24.07
N TYR A 373 4.57 11.12 -22.88
CA TYR A 373 3.81 10.75 -21.71
C TYR A 373 4.24 11.55 -20.48
N TYR A 374 3.27 12.05 -19.76
CA TYR A 374 3.46 12.75 -18.51
C TYR A 374 2.46 12.29 -17.48
N VAL A 375 2.90 12.17 -16.22
CA VAL A 375 2.02 11.88 -15.08
C VAL A 375 2.03 13.04 -14.11
N ASP A 376 0.84 13.49 -13.74
CA ASP A 376 0.61 14.47 -12.68
C ASP A 376 0.00 13.77 -11.47
N PHE A 377 0.76 13.77 -10.37
CA PHE A 377 0.32 13.26 -9.09
C PHE A 377 -0.43 14.36 -8.36
N GLY A 378 -1.75 14.36 -8.40
CA GLY A 378 -2.61 15.36 -7.77
C GLY A 378 -2.20 15.67 -6.32
N GLU A 379 -2.36 16.92 -5.89
CA GLU A 379 -2.09 17.30 -4.51
C GLU A 379 -3.01 16.58 -3.54
N VAL A 380 -2.46 16.15 -2.41
CA VAL A 380 -3.24 15.50 -1.35
C VAL A 380 -4.16 16.54 -0.71
N SER A 381 -5.46 16.33 -0.84
CA SER A 381 -6.47 17.15 -0.19
C SER A 381 -6.73 16.68 1.23
N PHE A 382 -6.76 17.62 2.17
CA PHE A 382 -7.20 17.36 3.54
C PHE A 382 -8.61 17.91 3.71
N PRO A 383 -9.52 17.20 4.38
CA PRO A 383 -10.86 17.69 4.61
C PRO A 383 -10.80 18.97 5.44
N MET A 384 -11.34 20.05 4.90
CA MET A 384 -11.51 21.30 5.62
C MET A 384 -12.71 21.20 6.56
N SER A 385 -12.69 21.93 7.67
CA SER A 385 -13.89 22.10 8.45
C SER A 385 -14.93 22.90 7.64
N PRO A 386 -16.22 22.77 7.88
CA PRO A 386 -17.24 23.53 7.17
C PRO A 386 -17.05 25.05 7.26
N GLN A 387 -16.38 25.53 8.32
CA GLN A 387 -16.04 26.94 8.49
C GLN A 387 -14.86 27.36 7.61
N GLU A 388 -13.80 26.55 7.55
CA GLU A 388 -12.65 26.79 6.68
C GLU A 388 -13.05 26.72 5.20
N GLU A 389 -13.89 25.75 4.83
CA GLU A 389 -14.39 25.60 3.47
C GLU A 389 -15.18 26.83 3.03
N ARG A 390 -16.09 27.33 3.89
CA ARG A 390 -16.80 28.59 3.63
C ARG A 390 -15.88 29.76 3.46
N ALA A 391 -14.93 29.96 4.38
CA ALA A 391 -13.97 31.05 4.32
C ALA A 391 -13.11 30.99 3.05
N TRP A 392 -12.72 29.78 2.61
CA TRP A 392 -11.98 29.56 1.39
C TRP A 392 -12.81 29.85 0.12
N LEU A 393 -14.06 29.43 0.09
CA LEU A 393 -14.99 29.71 -1.02
C LEU A 393 -15.30 31.21 -1.10
N ASP A 394 -15.55 31.86 0.04
CA ASP A 394 -15.77 33.31 0.11
C ASP A 394 -14.55 34.10 -0.39
N TRP A 395 -13.33 33.66 -0.02
CA TRP A 395 -12.11 34.24 -0.52
C TRP A 395 -11.95 34.08 -2.04
N LYS A 396 -12.24 32.91 -2.59
CA LYS A 396 -12.19 32.65 -4.05
C LYS A 396 -13.14 33.56 -4.82
N ILE A 397 -14.36 33.73 -4.30
CA ILE A 397 -15.37 34.62 -4.92
C ILE A 397 -14.93 36.06 -4.83
N ALA A 398 -14.47 36.50 -3.66
CA ALA A 398 -14.04 37.87 -3.43
C ALA A 398 -12.83 38.29 -4.31
N ASN A 399 -11.94 37.35 -4.63
CA ASN A 399 -10.78 37.59 -5.48
C ASN A 399 -11.02 37.23 -6.96
N GLY A 400 -12.25 36.92 -7.36
CA GLY A 400 -12.60 36.57 -8.74
C GLY A 400 -11.98 35.28 -9.28
N VAL A 401 -11.49 34.40 -8.42
CA VAL A 401 -10.93 33.09 -8.76
C VAL A 401 -12.03 32.07 -9.05
N MET A 402 -13.21 32.27 -8.48
CA MET A 402 -14.38 31.42 -8.64
C MET A 402 -15.62 32.27 -8.88
N THR A 403 -16.39 31.91 -9.88
CA THR A 403 -17.67 32.55 -10.16
C THR A 403 -18.79 31.92 -9.32
N GLN A 404 -19.90 32.62 -9.17
CA GLN A 404 -21.09 32.07 -8.50
C GLN A 404 -21.66 30.84 -9.22
N ARG A 405 -21.47 30.77 -10.54
CA ARG A 405 -21.83 29.61 -11.35
C ARG A 405 -20.99 28.39 -11.00
N GLU A 406 -19.68 28.57 -10.91
CA GLU A 406 -18.76 27.49 -10.50
C GLU A 406 -19.00 27.05 -9.07
N LEU A 407 -19.38 27.95 -8.18
CA LEU A 407 -19.78 27.62 -6.81
C LEU A 407 -21.04 26.74 -6.78
N LEU A 408 -22.05 27.02 -7.61
CA LEU A 408 -23.24 26.20 -7.71
C LEU A 408 -22.92 24.79 -8.25
N LEU A 409 -22.05 24.70 -9.25
CA LEU A 409 -21.55 23.43 -9.79
C LEU A 409 -20.72 22.65 -8.76
N TYR A 410 -19.94 23.34 -7.95
CA TYR A 410 -19.17 22.70 -6.88
C TYR A 410 -20.04 21.95 -5.87
N PHE A 411 -21.17 22.56 -5.47
CA PHE A 411 -22.11 21.91 -4.56
C PHE A 411 -23.11 20.96 -5.23
N ASN A 412 -23.32 21.11 -6.55
CA ASN A 412 -24.29 20.33 -7.31
C ASN A 412 -23.71 19.97 -8.69
N PRO A 413 -22.78 19.00 -8.75
CA PRO A 413 -22.07 18.66 -9.99
C PRO A 413 -22.96 18.12 -11.10
N ASP A 414 -24.15 17.61 -10.75
CA ASP A 414 -25.11 17.02 -11.70
C ASP A 414 -26.12 18.03 -12.26
N MET A 415 -26.04 19.32 -11.89
CA MET A 415 -26.95 20.36 -12.39
C MET A 415 -26.70 20.68 -13.86
N SER A 416 -27.76 20.72 -14.65
CA SER A 416 -27.72 21.16 -16.04
C SER A 416 -27.48 22.69 -16.16
N GLU A 417 -27.00 23.15 -17.32
CA GLU A 417 -26.79 24.57 -17.57
C GLU A 417 -28.06 25.43 -17.41
N GLU A 418 -29.21 24.89 -17.78
CA GLU A 418 -30.51 25.56 -17.64
C GLU A 418 -30.91 25.73 -16.18
N GLU A 419 -30.74 24.69 -15.37
CA GLU A 419 -31.02 24.75 -13.92
C GLU A 419 -30.12 25.73 -13.18
N ILE A 420 -28.83 25.79 -13.56
CA ILE A 420 -27.87 26.75 -13.00
C ILE A 420 -28.32 28.19 -13.29
N ASN A 421 -28.71 28.50 -14.53
CA ASN A 421 -29.14 29.83 -14.91
C ASN A 421 -30.45 30.24 -14.19
N ILE A 422 -31.38 29.33 -14.01
CA ILE A 422 -32.60 29.56 -13.22
C ILE A 422 -32.23 29.87 -11.78
N LYS A 423 -31.36 29.06 -11.16
CA LYS A 423 -30.95 29.24 -9.77
C LYS A 423 -30.18 30.53 -9.53
N LEU A 424 -29.31 30.93 -10.46
CA LEU A 424 -28.63 32.24 -10.40
C LEU A 424 -29.61 33.41 -10.47
N GLY A 425 -30.67 33.29 -11.32
CA GLY A 425 -31.75 34.29 -11.38
C GLY A 425 -32.50 34.42 -10.09
N GLU A 426 -32.90 33.29 -9.45
CA GLU A 426 -33.51 33.27 -8.15
C GLU A 426 -32.68 33.94 -7.06
N VAL A 427 -31.38 33.60 -6.98
CA VAL A 427 -30.42 34.19 -6.00
C VAL A 427 -30.26 35.70 -6.21
N GLN A 428 -30.25 36.17 -7.47
CA GLN A 428 -30.20 37.60 -7.75
C GLN A 428 -31.47 38.34 -7.29
N LEU A 429 -32.64 37.81 -7.57
CA LEU A 429 -33.93 38.40 -7.13
C LEU A 429 -34.05 38.45 -5.60
N GLU A 430 -33.60 37.40 -4.90
CA GLU A 430 -33.55 37.38 -3.43
C GLU A 430 -32.61 38.46 -2.87
N ARG A 431 -31.43 38.63 -3.48
CA ARG A 431 -30.49 39.66 -3.07
C ARG A 431 -30.98 41.09 -3.28
N GLU A 432 -31.68 41.31 -4.40
CA GLU A 432 -32.32 42.61 -4.65
C GLU A 432 -33.49 42.91 -3.67
N ALA A 433 -34.25 41.85 -3.31
CA ALA A 433 -35.31 41.97 -2.32
C ALA A 433 -34.81 42.23 -0.88
N LEU A 434 -33.62 41.76 -0.56
CA LEU A 434 -32.97 41.90 0.75
C LEU A 434 -32.16 43.20 0.88
N GLN A 435 -31.89 43.94 -0.22
CA GLN A 435 -31.24 45.22 -0.13
C GLN A 435 -32.18 46.24 0.53
N PRO A 436 -31.80 46.86 1.67
CA PRO A 436 -32.61 47.89 2.28
C PRO A 436 -32.75 49.03 1.29
N GLN A 437 -34.00 49.35 0.92
CA GLN A 437 -34.29 50.53 0.12
C GLN A 437 -33.63 51.75 0.82
N GLN A 438 -32.61 52.34 0.21
CA GLN A 438 -32.05 53.60 0.69
C GLN A 438 -33.21 54.61 0.68
N PRO A 439 -33.46 55.26 1.82
CA PRO A 439 -34.48 56.30 1.84
C PRO A 439 -34.05 57.39 0.87
N THR A 440 -34.83 57.60 -0.20
CA THR A 440 -34.71 58.73 -1.09
C THR A 440 -34.98 60.00 -0.28
N PHE A 441 -33.93 60.67 0.16
CA PHE A 441 -34.01 62.03 0.64
C PHE A 441 -34.33 62.97 -0.53
N GLY A 442 -35.56 62.88 -1.02
CA GLY A 442 -36.13 63.81 -1.96
C GLY A 442 -36.99 64.81 -1.22
N GLY A 443 -36.54 66.06 -1.13
CA GLY A 443 -37.46 67.12 -0.80
C GLY A 443 -37.13 67.99 0.42
N LEU A 444 -36.10 68.79 0.36
CA LEU A 444 -36.04 70.06 1.06
C LEU A 444 -35.25 71.09 0.19
N ARG A 445 -35.91 71.53 -0.90
CA ARG A 445 -35.59 72.80 -1.56
C ARG A 445 -36.81 73.67 -1.39
N ASN A 446 -36.61 74.80 -0.84
CA ASN A 446 -37.43 76.00 -0.69
C ASN A 446 -37.92 76.28 0.75
N LEU A 447 -37.11 76.92 1.49
CA LEU A 447 -37.62 78.01 2.36
C LEU A 447 -36.71 79.22 2.15
N GLY A 448 -37.38 80.19 1.59
CA GLY A 448 -36.90 81.43 1.05
C GLY A 448 -36.29 82.39 2.08
N THR A 449 -35.43 83.19 1.54
CA THR A 449 -35.04 84.48 2.03
C THR A 449 -36.25 85.42 2.25
N VAL A 450 -36.43 85.86 3.47
CA VAL A 450 -37.06 87.14 3.74
C VAL A 450 -36.40 87.76 5.00
N GLY A 451 -35.90 88.96 4.87
CA GLY A 451 -35.61 89.92 5.95
C GLY A 451 -34.15 90.17 6.29
#